data_ff1047a539e70cd4f572328eff3f4918
#
_entry.id   ff1047a539e70cd4f572328eff3f4918
#
_cell.length_a   1.000
_cell.length_b   1.000
_cell.length_c   1.000
_cell.angle_alpha   90.00
_cell.angle_beta   90.00
_cell.angle_gamma   90.00
#
_symmetry.space_group_name_H-M   'P 1'
#
loop_
_entity.id
_entity.type
_entity.pdbx_description
1 polymer ?
#
loop_
_entity_poly.entity_id
_entity_poly.type
_entity_poly.pdbx_seq_one_letter_code
_entity_poly.pdbx_strand_id
1 'polypeptide(L)'
;MSTIQETSENLLRFCGDQKYATIYADPPWRFQNRTGKVAPEHKRLNRYETMELEDIMALPVAQVAAEKSHLYLWVPNALLPDGLAVMKAWGFEYKGNIIWEKVRKDGEPDGRGVGFYFRNVTEILLFGVRGGGNRTLPPARSQVNLLRAQKREHSRKPDEFIPLIERCSPCLLYTSPSP
;
A
#
# COMPACT_ATOMS: atom_id res chain seq x y z
N MET A 1 11.31 19.86 -4.39
CA MET A 1 9.97 19.30 -4.06
C MET A 1 9.25 19.05 -5.37
N SER A 2 9.01 17.79 -5.69
CA SER A 2 8.16 17.43 -6.84
C SER A 2 6.71 17.81 -6.50
N THR A 3 6.06 18.60 -7.35
CA THR A 3 4.66 18.93 -7.14
C THR A 3 3.80 17.72 -7.45
N ILE A 4 2.58 17.63 -6.88
CA ILE A 4 1.61 16.58 -7.22
C ILE A 4 1.36 16.50 -8.73
N GLN A 5 1.39 17.65 -9.40
CA GLN A 5 1.25 17.73 -10.85
C GLN A 5 2.40 17.00 -11.55
N GLU A 6 3.64 17.26 -11.16
CA GLU A 6 4.83 16.60 -11.73
C GLU A 6 4.83 15.09 -11.48
N THR A 7 4.45 14.67 -10.26
CA THR A 7 4.30 13.24 -9.91
C THR A 7 3.23 12.58 -10.78
N SER A 8 2.09 13.23 -10.97
CA SER A 8 0.98 12.73 -11.82
C SER A 8 1.39 12.62 -13.29
N GLU A 9 2.07 13.64 -13.81
CA GLU A 9 2.58 13.64 -15.19
C GLU A 9 3.63 12.52 -15.39
N ASN A 10 4.51 12.30 -14.42
CA ASN A 10 5.49 11.23 -14.46
C ASN A 10 4.83 9.85 -14.47
N LEU A 11 3.81 9.64 -13.63
CA LEU A 11 3.05 8.39 -13.61
C LEU A 11 2.38 8.14 -14.96
N LEU A 12 1.67 9.13 -15.51
CA LEU A 12 0.99 9.00 -16.79
C LEU A 12 1.98 8.79 -17.95
N ARG A 13 3.12 9.48 -17.94
CA ARG A 13 4.19 9.29 -18.93
C ARG A 13 4.79 7.90 -18.87
N PHE A 14 5.03 7.39 -17.67
CA PHE A 14 5.56 6.04 -17.46
C PHE A 14 4.60 4.97 -17.98
N CYS A 15 3.31 5.12 -17.72
CA CYS A 15 2.29 4.16 -18.12
C CYS A 15 1.94 4.27 -19.62
N GLY A 16 2.08 5.45 -20.23
CA GLY A 16 1.65 5.69 -21.61
C GLY A 16 0.18 5.32 -21.82
N ASP A 17 -0.12 4.61 -22.90
CA ASP A 17 -1.48 4.14 -23.21
C ASP A 17 -1.87 2.82 -22.55
N GLN A 18 -0.94 2.22 -21.80
CA GLN A 18 -1.19 0.95 -21.14
C GLN A 18 -2.17 1.09 -19.98
N LYS A 19 -3.05 0.09 -19.83
CA LYS A 19 -3.96 -0.06 -18.69
C LYS A 19 -3.60 -1.34 -17.93
N TYR A 20 -3.58 -1.23 -16.62
CA TYR A 20 -3.08 -2.28 -15.75
C TYR A 20 -4.21 -2.97 -14.99
N ALA A 21 -4.24 -4.30 -15.07
CA ALA A 21 -5.24 -5.12 -14.39
C ALA A 21 -4.91 -5.35 -12.90
N THR A 22 -3.67 -5.08 -12.48
CA THR A 22 -3.25 -5.16 -11.08
C THR A 22 -2.34 -4.00 -10.73
N ILE A 23 -2.65 -3.32 -9.64
CA ILE A 23 -1.87 -2.20 -9.11
C ILE A 23 -1.45 -2.55 -7.68
N TYR A 24 -0.16 -2.41 -7.40
CA TYR A 24 0.45 -2.58 -6.08
C TYR A 24 1.11 -1.28 -5.68
N ALA A 25 0.59 -0.63 -4.65
CA ALA A 25 0.97 0.74 -4.28
C ALA A 25 1.36 0.86 -2.80
N ASP A 26 2.40 1.65 -2.55
CA ASP A 26 2.86 2.03 -1.21
C ASP A 26 3.10 3.56 -1.18
N PRO A 27 2.04 4.37 -1.03
CA PRO A 27 2.17 5.82 -1.01
C PRO A 27 3.01 6.32 0.18
N PRO A 28 3.70 7.45 0.04
CA PRO A 28 4.50 8.03 1.10
C PRO A 28 3.59 8.76 2.11
N TRP A 29 2.90 8.00 2.95
CA TRP A 29 1.94 8.49 3.93
C TRP A 29 2.55 9.49 4.89
N ARG A 30 1.83 10.61 5.13
CA ARG A 30 2.17 11.59 6.14
C ARG A 30 1.41 11.34 7.43
N PHE A 31 2.15 11.16 8.53
CA PHE A 31 1.56 11.07 9.85
C PHE A 31 1.39 12.47 10.45
N GLN A 32 0.15 12.92 10.62
CA GLN A 32 -0.16 14.14 11.35
C GLN A 32 -0.48 13.79 12.80
N ASN A 33 0.38 14.23 13.73
CA ASN A 33 0.06 14.17 15.15
C ASN A 33 -0.68 15.44 15.56
N ARG A 34 -1.86 15.31 16.17
CA ARG A 34 -2.65 16.43 16.72
C ARG A 34 -1.88 17.31 17.72
N THR A 35 -0.79 16.82 18.27
CA THR A 35 0.02 17.51 19.30
C THR A 35 1.30 18.14 18.77
N GLY A 36 1.58 18.05 17.46
CA GLY A 36 2.83 18.54 16.85
C GLY A 36 4.10 17.84 17.33
N LYS A 37 4.02 16.89 18.26
CA LYS A 37 5.15 16.06 18.69
C LYS A 37 5.26 14.86 17.78
N VAL A 38 6.28 14.85 16.95
CA VAL A 38 6.64 13.71 16.11
C VAL A 38 7.16 12.61 17.03
N ALA A 39 6.55 11.43 17.02
CA ALA A 39 7.07 10.28 17.74
C ALA A 39 8.51 9.96 17.27
N PRO A 40 9.40 9.45 18.13
CA PRO A 40 10.81 9.21 17.79
C PRO A 40 11.03 8.37 16.53
N GLU A 41 10.14 7.43 16.27
CA GLU A 41 10.12 6.62 15.05
C GLU A 41 9.79 7.43 13.79
N HIS A 42 9.03 8.50 13.92
CA HIS A 42 8.67 9.40 12.82
C HIS A 42 9.77 10.40 12.49
N LYS A 43 10.71 10.67 13.41
CA LYS A 43 11.91 11.47 13.12
C LYS A 43 12.82 10.81 12.08
N ARG A 44 12.72 9.49 11.91
CA ARG A 44 13.45 8.74 10.87
C ARG A 44 12.80 8.87 9.49
N LEU A 45 11.52 9.27 9.42
CA LEU A 45 10.79 9.51 8.18
C LEU A 45 11.15 10.84 7.51
N ASN A 46 11.93 11.74 8.17
CA ASN A 46 12.46 12.95 7.53
C ASN A 46 13.44 12.69 6.37
N ARG A 47 13.67 11.41 6.01
CA ARG A 47 14.49 11.02 4.85
C ARG A 47 13.70 10.95 3.55
N TYR A 48 12.36 10.87 3.60
CA TYR A 48 11.51 10.77 2.43
C TYR A 48 10.48 11.89 2.43
N GLU A 49 10.28 12.52 1.29
CA GLU A 49 9.18 13.46 1.11
C GLU A 49 7.87 12.69 1.29
N THR A 50 7.07 13.11 2.28
CA THR A 50 5.73 12.56 2.49
C THR A 50 4.73 13.40 1.71
N MET A 51 3.63 12.79 1.26
CA MET A 51 2.54 13.47 0.58
C MET A 51 1.37 13.73 1.53
N GLU A 52 0.65 14.84 1.31
CA GLU A 52 -0.63 15.08 1.98
C GLU A 52 -1.68 14.07 1.47
N LEU A 53 -2.69 13.80 2.28
CA LEU A 53 -3.75 12.85 1.93
C LEU A 53 -4.45 13.23 0.62
N GLU A 54 -4.74 14.51 0.46
CA GLU A 54 -5.40 15.07 -0.73
C GLU A 54 -4.56 14.84 -1.99
N ASP A 55 -3.25 14.98 -1.87
CA ASP A 55 -2.32 14.76 -2.98
C ASP A 55 -2.26 13.28 -3.37
N ILE A 56 -2.24 12.36 -2.39
CA ILE A 56 -2.31 10.92 -2.65
C ILE A 56 -3.64 10.57 -3.34
N MET A 57 -4.76 11.11 -2.86
CA MET A 57 -6.08 10.89 -3.46
C MET A 57 -6.17 11.42 -4.89
N ALA A 58 -5.46 12.52 -5.20
CA ALA A 58 -5.45 13.16 -6.51
C ALA A 58 -4.56 12.46 -7.55
N LEU A 59 -3.73 11.49 -7.15
CA LEU A 59 -2.93 10.72 -8.11
C LEU A 59 -3.83 10.04 -9.16
N PRO A 60 -3.48 10.08 -10.45
CA PRO A 60 -4.35 9.63 -11.55
C PRO A 60 -4.36 8.10 -11.71
N VAL A 61 -4.44 7.36 -10.60
CA VAL A 61 -4.43 5.89 -10.59
C VAL A 61 -5.62 5.33 -11.36
N ALA A 62 -6.78 5.98 -11.26
CA ALA A 62 -7.97 5.58 -12.02
C ALA A 62 -7.77 5.63 -13.54
N GLN A 63 -6.87 6.51 -14.03
CA GLN A 63 -6.57 6.65 -15.45
C GLN A 63 -5.68 5.54 -15.99
N VAL A 64 -4.81 4.97 -15.15
CA VAL A 64 -3.90 3.89 -15.54
C VAL A 64 -4.47 2.51 -15.23
N ALA A 65 -5.49 2.42 -14.42
CA ALA A 65 -6.18 1.17 -14.10
C ALA A 65 -7.05 0.69 -15.27
N ALA A 66 -7.03 -0.61 -15.53
CA ALA A 66 -7.94 -1.25 -16.46
C ALA A 66 -9.40 -1.20 -15.94
N GLU A 67 -10.38 -1.39 -16.83
CA GLU A 67 -11.80 -1.42 -16.46
C GLU A 67 -12.07 -2.49 -15.39
N LYS A 68 -11.46 -3.66 -15.54
CA LYS A 68 -11.43 -4.70 -14.51
C LYS A 68 -10.03 -4.81 -13.95
N SER A 69 -9.87 -4.38 -12.69
CA SER A 69 -8.55 -4.34 -12.06
C SER A 69 -8.62 -4.58 -10.56
N HIS A 70 -7.49 -5.00 -10.00
CA HIS A 70 -7.25 -5.18 -8.58
C HIS A 70 -6.29 -4.10 -8.06
N LEU A 71 -6.54 -3.61 -6.86
CA LEU A 71 -5.65 -2.70 -6.15
C LEU A 71 -5.19 -3.36 -4.84
N TYR A 72 -3.89 -3.37 -4.63
CA TYR A 72 -3.24 -3.70 -3.37
C TYR A 72 -2.57 -2.43 -2.84
N LEU A 73 -3.08 -1.90 -1.72
CA LEU A 73 -2.66 -0.61 -1.17
C LEU A 73 -2.13 -0.79 0.25
N TRP A 74 -0.83 -0.52 0.44
CA TRP A 74 -0.24 -0.48 1.77
C TRP A 74 -0.74 0.71 2.56
N VAL A 75 -1.18 0.44 3.79
CA VAL A 75 -1.68 1.48 4.69
C VAL A 75 -1.17 1.21 6.10
N PRO A 76 -0.58 2.21 6.77
CA PRO A 76 -0.29 2.12 8.18
C PRO A 76 -1.57 1.92 9.01
N ASN A 77 -1.51 1.11 10.08
CA ASN A 77 -2.68 0.82 10.92
C ASN A 77 -3.41 2.09 11.40
N ALA A 78 -2.66 3.12 11.78
CA ALA A 78 -3.21 4.38 12.26
C ALA A 78 -3.94 5.21 11.18
N LEU A 79 -3.67 4.95 9.90
CA LEU A 79 -4.22 5.67 8.75
C LEU A 79 -5.22 4.81 7.96
N LEU A 80 -5.77 3.77 8.56
CA LEU A 80 -6.75 2.90 7.88
C LEU A 80 -7.93 3.67 7.27
N PRO A 81 -8.57 4.66 7.95
CA PRO A 81 -9.62 5.45 7.33
C PRO A 81 -9.15 6.22 6.08
N ASP A 82 -7.93 6.77 6.13
CA ASP A 82 -7.34 7.50 5.00
C ASP A 82 -7.05 6.56 3.83
N GLY A 83 -6.55 5.35 4.11
CA GLY A 83 -6.34 4.33 3.10
C GLY A 83 -7.61 3.92 2.38
N LEU A 84 -8.73 3.78 3.10
CA LEU A 84 -10.04 3.50 2.51
C LEU A 84 -10.54 4.68 1.65
N ALA A 85 -10.27 5.92 2.08
CA ALA A 85 -10.61 7.12 1.31
C ALA A 85 -9.81 7.20 0.00
N VAL A 86 -8.50 6.93 0.04
CA VAL A 86 -7.62 6.86 -1.13
C VAL A 86 -8.10 5.77 -2.11
N MET A 87 -8.38 4.57 -1.60
CA MET A 87 -8.87 3.46 -2.43
C MET A 87 -10.16 3.86 -3.19
N LYS A 88 -11.09 4.50 -2.50
CA LYS A 88 -12.34 5.00 -3.09
C LYS A 88 -12.08 6.10 -4.13
N ALA A 89 -11.19 7.05 -3.81
CA ALA A 89 -10.83 8.15 -4.73
C ALA A 89 -10.20 7.62 -6.03
N TRP A 90 -9.42 6.53 -5.95
CA TRP A 90 -8.84 5.87 -7.12
C TRP A 90 -9.82 4.97 -7.89
N GLY A 91 -11.09 4.91 -7.47
CA GLY A 91 -12.15 4.20 -8.16
C GLY A 91 -12.21 2.71 -7.86
N PHE A 92 -11.71 2.28 -6.71
CA PHE A 92 -11.76 0.89 -6.26
C PHE A 92 -12.71 0.71 -5.08
N GLU A 93 -13.41 -0.41 -5.06
CA GLU A 93 -14.25 -0.84 -3.94
C GLU A 93 -13.47 -1.79 -3.04
N TYR A 94 -13.38 -1.47 -1.75
CA TYR A 94 -12.74 -2.35 -0.76
C TYR A 94 -13.44 -3.71 -0.67
N LYS A 95 -12.66 -4.78 -0.71
CA LYS A 95 -13.18 -6.16 -0.60
C LYS A 95 -12.52 -6.97 0.52
N GLY A 96 -11.35 -6.60 0.96
CA GLY A 96 -10.64 -7.29 2.01
C GLY A 96 -9.25 -6.74 2.24
N ASN A 97 -8.45 -7.46 2.99
CA ASN A 97 -7.07 -7.08 3.25
C ASN A 97 -6.20 -8.32 3.45
N ILE A 98 -4.91 -8.13 3.35
CA ILE A 98 -3.89 -9.09 3.78
C ILE A 98 -3.08 -8.41 4.88
N ILE A 99 -2.85 -9.12 5.98
CA ILE A 99 -2.07 -8.62 7.09
C ILE A 99 -0.64 -9.16 6.98
N TRP A 100 0.33 -8.25 7.00
CA TRP A 100 1.70 -8.61 7.26
C TRP A 100 1.95 -8.63 8.76
N GLU A 101 2.19 -9.84 9.31
CA GLU A 101 2.71 -9.99 10.66
C GLU A 101 4.24 -9.91 10.62
N LYS A 102 4.80 -8.91 11.30
CA LYS A 102 6.24 -8.71 11.42
C LYS A 102 6.78 -9.65 12.48
N VAL A 103 7.61 -10.58 12.05
CA VAL A 103 8.23 -11.56 12.94
C VAL A 103 9.74 -11.35 13.07
N ARG A 104 10.29 -11.79 14.18
CA ARG A 104 11.74 -11.88 14.41
C ARG A 104 12.31 -13.14 13.76
N LYS A 105 13.63 -13.32 13.86
CA LYS A 105 14.33 -14.52 13.36
C LYS A 105 13.87 -15.81 14.04
N ASP A 106 13.41 -15.73 15.30
CA ASP A 106 12.85 -16.85 16.06
C ASP A 106 11.38 -17.15 15.73
N GLY A 107 10.78 -16.39 14.80
CA GLY A 107 9.38 -16.55 14.39
C GLY A 107 8.36 -15.89 15.31
N GLU A 108 8.79 -15.32 16.44
CA GLU A 108 7.91 -14.59 17.34
C GLU A 108 7.57 -13.18 16.83
N PRO A 109 6.44 -12.59 17.22
CA PRO A 109 6.07 -11.24 16.83
C PRO A 109 7.14 -10.21 17.16
N ASP A 110 7.42 -9.28 16.23
CA ASP A 110 8.40 -8.22 16.43
C ASP A 110 7.85 -7.06 17.26
N GLY A 111 7.64 -7.29 18.55
CA GLY A 111 7.11 -6.33 19.51
C GLY A 111 8.10 -5.22 19.96
N ARG A 112 9.20 -4.99 19.24
CA ARG A 112 10.22 -3.99 19.60
C ARG A 112 9.82 -2.56 19.22
N GLY A 113 8.78 -2.38 18.42
CA GLY A 113 8.25 -1.07 18.07
C GLY A 113 7.61 -0.38 19.29
N VAL A 114 7.49 0.95 19.21
CA VAL A 114 6.75 1.75 20.17
C VAL A 114 5.43 2.20 19.53
N GLY A 115 4.37 2.30 20.32
CA GLY A 115 3.06 2.77 19.88
C GLY A 115 2.35 3.47 21.04
N PHE A 116 1.46 4.41 20.72
CA PHE A 116 0.70 5.14 21.76
C PHE A 116 -0.29 4.26 22.51
N TYR A 117 -0.89 3.29 21.82
CA TYR A 117 -1.87 2.38 22.40
C TYR A 117 -1.36 0.93 22.39
N PHE A 118 -0.98 0.44 21.22
CA PHE A 118 -0.46 -0.91 21.05
C PHE A 118 0.88 -0.86 20.30
N ARG A 119 1.74 -1.83 20.58
CA ARG A 119 2.95 -2.05 19.78
C ARG A 119 2.56 -2.71 18.46
N ASN A 120 2.65 -1.97 17.38
CA ASN A 120 2.26 -2.47 16.06
C ASN A 120 3.25 -3.52 15.55
N VAL A 121 2.80 -4.75 15.52
CA VAL A 121 3.53 -5.88 14.89
C VAL A 121 2.99 -6.22 13.51
N THR A 122 2.01 -5.46 13.03
CA THR A 122 1.34 -5.69 11.75
C THR A 122 1.38 -4.47 10.85
N GLU A 123 1.28 -4.70 9.54
CA GLU A 123 0.87 -3.70 8.54
C GLU A 123 -0.25 -4.27 7.68
N ILE A 124 -1.06 -3.38 7.12
CA ILE A 124 -2.26 -3.74 6.36
C ILE A 124 -2.01 -3.49 4.88
N LEU A 125 -2.25 -4.51 4.06
CA LEU A 125 -2.37 -4.40 2.62
C LEU A 125 -3.84 -4.48 2.25
N LEU A 126 -4.46 -3.34 1.95
CA LEU A 126 -5.85 -3.29 1.52
C LEU A 126 -6.00 -3.91 0.13
N PHE A 127 -7.06 -4.67 -0.07
CA PHE A 127 -7.44 -5.23 -1.37
C PHE A 127 -8.75 -4.61 -1.85
N GLY A 128 -8.70 -4.00 -3.01
CA GLY A 128 -9.85 -3.41 -3.69
C GLY A 128 -10.02 -3.93 -5.10
N VAL A 129 -11.24 -3.87 -5.59
CA VAL A 129 -11.58 -4.26 -6.96
C VAL A 129 -12.26 -3.13 -7.71
N ARG A 130 -12.02 -3.08 -9.01
CA ARG A 130 -12.71 -2.23 -9.97
C ARG A 130 -13.31 -3.12 -11.06
N GLY A 131 -14.55 -2.82 -11.46
CA GLY A 131 -15.29 -3.63 -12.44
C GLY A 131 -16.02 -4.82 -11.82
N GLY A 132 -17.22 -5.10 -12.31
CA GLY A 132 -18.07 -6.19 -11.80
C GLY A 132 -17.50 -7.59 -12.07
N GLY A 133 -17.71 -8.52 -11.12
CA GLY A 133 -17.32 -9.91 -11.27
C GLY A 133 -15.81 -10.18 -11.25
N ASN A 134 -15.00 -9.23 -10.82
CA ASN A 134 -13.54 -9.29 -10.83
C ASN A 134 -13.01 -9.96 -9.54
N ARG A 135 -13.10 -11.28 -9.47
CA ARG A 135 -12.58 -12.08 -8.33
C ARG A 135 -11.09 -12.38 -8.50
N THR A 136 -10.43 -12.74 -7.41
CA THR A 136 -9.09 -13.33 -7.47
C THR A 136 -9.06 -14.57 -8.35
N LEU A 137 -7.91 -14.85 -8.95
CA LEU A 137 -7.71 -16.01 -9.82
C LEU A 137 -8.00 -17.32 -9.08
N PRO A 138 -8.57 -18.35 -9.77
CA PRO A 138 -8.96 -19.61 -9.14
C PRO A 138 -7.90 -20.27 -8.26
N PRO A 139 -6.60 -20.34 -8.64
CA PRO A 139 -5.56 -20.99 -7.82
C PRO A 139 -5.36 -20.35 -6.45
N ALA A 140 -5.72 -19.08 -6.30
CA ALA A 140 -5.49 -18.30 -5.08
C ALA A 140 -6.76 -18.04 -4.27
N ARG A 141 -7.89 -18.62 -4.62
CA ARG A 141 -9.16 -18.40 -3.89
C ARG A 141 -9.14 -18.96 -2.47
N SER A 142 -8.24 -19.88 -2.17
CA SER A 142 -7.98 -20.40 -0.82
C SER A 142 -6.84 -19.69 -0.08
N GLN A 143 -6.28 -18.61 -0.68
CA GLN A 143 -5.21 -17.87 -0.05
C GLN A 143 -5.70 -17.21 1.25
N VAL A 144 -5.03 -17.54 2.37
CA VAL A 144 -5.30 -16.88 3.65
C VAL A 144 -4.78 -15.44 3.63
N ASN A 145 -5.44 -14.56 4.36
CA ASN A 145 -5.12 -13.15 4.41
C ASN A 145 -4.08 -12.77 5.49
N LEU A 146 -3.13 -13.65 5.73
CA LEU A 146 -2.03 -13.44 6.66
C LEU A 146 -0.72 -13.87 6.00
N LEU A 147 0.30 -13.01 6.07
CA LEU A 147 1.66 -13.33 5.69
C LEU A 147 2.60 -12.98 6.84
N ARG A 148 3.37 -13.97 7.30
CA ARG A 148 4.40 -13.79 8.33
C ARG A 148 5.74 -13.62 7.65
N ALA A 149 6.39 -12.48 7.86
CA ALA A 149 7.70 -12.20 7.30
C ALA A 149 8.51 -11.28 8.20
N GLN A 150 9.83 -11.43 8.15
CA GLN A 150 10.74 -10.57 8.89
C GLN A 150 10.72 -9.14 8.34
N LYS A 151 10.84 -8.18 9.25
CA LYS A 151 11.04 -6.77 8.89
C LYS A 151 12.35 -6.62 8.12
N ARG A 152 12.28 -5.96 6.97
CA ARG A 152 13.44 -5.60 6.17
C ARG A 152 13.91 -4.18 6.49
N GLU A 153 15.00 -3.75 5.88
CA GLU A 153 15.54 -2.40 6.09
C GLU A 153 14.62 -1.31 5.54
N HIS A 154 14.60 -0.17 6.20
CA HIS A 154 14.05 1.11 5.71
C HIS A 154 12.68 1.03 5.02
N SER A 155 11.63 0.66 5.76
CA SER A 155 10.25 0.64 5.26
C SER A 155 9.97 -0.29 4.08
N ARG A 156 10.95 -1.09 3.64
CA ARG A 156 10.82 -2.05 2.56
C ARG A 156 9.80 -3.12 2.93
N LYS A 157 8.82 -3.31 2.07
CA LYS A 157 7.82 -4.37 2.20
C LYS A 157 8.43 -5.72 1.85
N PRO A 158 7.93 -6.83 2.43
CA PRO A 158 8.43 -8.16 2.11
C PRO A 158 8.23 -8.52 0.64
N ASP A 159 9.27 -9.04 0.01
CA ASP A 159 9.21 -9.46 -1.39
C ASP A 159 8.25 -10.63 -1.61
N GLU A 160 7.92 -11.36 -0.55
CA GLU A 160 6.97 -12.49 -0.53
C GLU A 160 5.55 -12.10 -0.93
N PHE A 161 5.19 -10.81 -0.83
CA PHE A 161 3.89 -10.31 -1.32
C PHE A 161 3.78 -10.34 -2.83
N ILE A 162 4.88 -10.20 -3.57
CA ILE A 162 4.86 -10.16 -5.03
C ILE A 162 4.33 -11.47 -5.60
N PRO A 163 4.92 -12.66 -5.32
CA PRO A 163 4.41 -13.93 -5.82
C PRO A 163 2.99 -14.25 -5.30
N LEU A 164 2.62 -13.75 -4.11
CA LEU A 164 1.26 -13.90 -3.61
C LEU A 164 0.29 -13.12 -4.50
N ILE A 165 0.59 -11.86 -4.80
CA ILE A 165 -0.25 -11.00 -5.64
C ILE A 165 -0.35 -11.57 -7.06
N GLU A 166 0.76 -12.03 -7.65
CA GLU A 166 0.79 -12.62 -8.98
C GLU A 166 -0.08 -13.87 -9.10
N ARG A 167 -0.19 -14.68 -8.04
CA ARG A 167 -1.11 -15.81 -8.01
C ARG A 167 -2.57 -15.40 -7.88
N CYS A 168 -2.84 -14.27 -7.24
CA CYS A 168 -4.20 -13.78 -6.96
C CYS A 168 -4.78 -12.94 -8.09
N SER A 169 -3.93 -12.31 -8.89
CA SER A 169 -4.35 -11.25 -9.81
C SER A 169 -3.64 -11.33 -11.15
N PRO A 170 -4.30 -10.93 -12.25
CA PRO A 170 -3.67 -10.95 -13.57
C PRO A 170 -2.66 -9.81 -13.70
N CYS A 171 -1.53 -10.05 -14.33
CA CYS A 171 -0.48 -9.13 -14.77
C CYS A 171 -0.21 -7.93 -13.82
N LEU A 172 0.88 -8.00 -13.08
CA LEU A 172 1.29 -7.01 -12.08
C LEU A 172 1.98 -5.80 -12.70
N LEU A 173 1.50 -4.58 -12.39
CA LEU A 173 2.29 -3.37 -12.51
C LEU A 173 2.98 -3.08 -11.17
N TYR A 174 4.28 -2.97 -11.21
CA TYR A 174 5.07 -2.51 -10.08
C TYR A 174 5.12 -0.98 -10.08
N THR A 175 4.46 -0.34 -9.12
CA THR A 175 4.68 1.07 -8.81
C THR A 175 5.08 1.20 -7.36
N SER A 176 6.37 1.07 -7.10
CA SER A 176 6.96 1.65 -5.91
C SER A 176 7.63 2.94 -6.34
N PRO A 177 7.38 4.09 -5.72
CA PRO A 177 8.30 5.18 -5.83
C PRO A 177 9.61 4.67 -5.22
N SER A 178 10.56 4.35 -6.06
CA SER A 178 11.93 4.14 -5.60
C SER A 178 12.41 5.39 -4.90
N PRO A 179 13.14 5.24 -3.79
CA PRO A 179 13.78 6.36 -3.13
C PRO A 179 14.78 7.06 -4.06
#